data_958d7c316f5d4cd117b733b893b1c8d6
#
_entry.id   958d7c316f5d4cd117b733b893b1c8d6
#
_cell.length_a   1.000
_cell.length_b   1.000
_cell.length_c   1.000
_cell.angle_alpha   90.00
_cell.angle_beta   90.00
_cell.angle_gamma   90.00
#
_symmetry.space_group_name_H-M   'P 1'
#
loop_
_entity.id
_entity.type
_entity.pdbx_description
1 polymer ?
#
loop_
_entity_poly.entity_id
_entity_poly.type
_entity_poly.pdbx_seq_one_letter_code
_entity_poly.pdbx_strand_id
1 'polypeptide(L)'
;MELTEEITNEANGKRLSMKLSVIIVNYNVKYYVDQCIRSVLRALPPVMPAEIIVVDNHSGDGSVEYLSARYPKAEYPMLRIISSERNLGFARANNIAIRQSKGEYVLLLNPDTIVGEHVLEESIRFMDAHQDGGALGVKMLGVEGNAAMESRRGLPSPLVAFYKMMGFCRRWPKSRVFGHYYMGYLPWDEPAQIEVVSGAYCLLRKAALDKVGLLDEDFFMYGEDIDLSYRVLKGGYHNYYLPVSILHYKGESTEKSSFRYVHVFYEAMLIFFRKHYSGMSLFFSFPIKVAIYAKASVALMGMMSERVRKSLGFFVKGDVRPQRFVFVGTQGMLDACREIADKFCLEAEYVKLGAEESGAEGSMTESLGADCLEDLKVEAESDKLCNVVFDADAISYEAMLDWMQRNPRKLVQLGTYCQALGKIIVCRDVLG
;
A
#
# COMPACT_ATOMS: atom_id res chain seq x y z
N MET A 1 -35.00 -16.27 -4.82
CA MET A 1 -34.79 -16.48 -6.27
C MET A 1 -33.84 -15.37 -6.69
N GLU A 2 -32.53 -15.62 -6.52
CA GLU A 2 -31.46 -14.64 -6.72
C GLU A 2 -31.15 -14.57 -8.21
N LEU A 3 -31.35 -13.40 -8.80
CA LEU A 3 -30.90 -13.06 -10.14
C LEU A 3 -29.40 -12.75 -10.07
N THR A 4 -28.57 -13.72 -10.38
CA THR A 4 -27.17 -13.51 -10.73
C THR A 4 -27.11 -12.88 -12.12
N GLU A 5 -26.94 -11.55 -12.22
CA GLU A 5 -26.57 -10.89 -13.48
C GLU A 5 -25.16 -11.32 -13.89
N GLU A 6 -25.11 -12.15 -14.90
CA GLU A 6 -23.89 -12.67 -15.52
C GLU A 6 -23.51 -11.76 -16.69
N ILE A 7 -22.30 -11.24 -16.65
CA ILE A 7 -21.71 -10.53 -17.81
C ILE A 7 -21.38 -11.56 -18.87
N THR A 8 -22.20 -11.65 -19.90
CA THR A 8 -21.92 -12.45 -21.10
C THR A 8 -21.32 -11.58 -22.19
N ASN A 9 -20.10 -11.91 -22.60
CA ASN A 9 -19.53 -11.36 -23.82
C ASN A 9 -19.92 -12.27 -24.99
N GLU A 10 -20.77 -11.81 -25.92
CA GLU A 10 -21.47 -12.59 -26.92
C GLU A 10 -20.58 -13.19 -28.02
N ALA A 11 -19.26 -12.92 -28.06
CA ALA A 11 -18.45 -13.35 -29.21
C ALA A 11 -18.02 -14.82 -29.22
N ASN A 12 -18.11 -15.60 -28.14
CA ASN A 12 -17.61 -17.01 -28.14
C ASN A 12 -18.32 -17.99 -27.20
N GLY A 13 -19.46 -17.73 -26.65
CA GLY A 13 -20.22 -18.71 -25.85
C GLY A 13 -19.52 -19.32 -24.63
N LYS A 14 -18.33 -18.83 -24.24
CA LYS A 14 -17.59 -19.27 -23.09
C LYS A 14 -17.81 -18.26 -21.96
N ARG A 15 -18.43 -18.69 -20.87
CA ARG A 15 -18.45 -17.94 -19.61
C ARG A 15 -17.02 -17.60 -19.24
N LEU A 16 -16.66 -16.32 -19.26
CA LEU A 16 -15.40 -15.86 -18.72
C LEU A 16 -15.48 -15.97 -17.18
N SER A 17 -14.69 -16.89 -16.62
CA SER A 17 -14.56 -16.98 -15.15
C SER A 17 -13.94 -15.69 -14.62
N MET A 18 -14.36 -15.23 -13.45
CA MET A 18 -13.77 -14.07 -12.77
C MET A 18 -12.26 -14.31 -12.59
N LYS A 19 -11.43 -13.41 -13.12
CA LYS A 19 -9.97 -13.58 -13.07
C LYS A 19 -9.38 -13.01 -11.80
N LEU A 20 -9.82 -11.83 -11.38
CA LEU A 20 -9.24 -11.08 -10.26
C LEU A 20 -10.31 -10.57 -9.31
N SER A 21 -10.11 -10.77 -8.01
CA SER A 21 -10.84 -10.08 -6.94
C SER A 21 -9.86 -9.19 -6.17
N VAL A 22 -10.03 -7.86 -6.26
CA VAL A 22 -9.25 -6.89 -5.48
C VAL A 22 -9.98 -6.61 -4.19
N ILE A 23 -9.32 -6.83 -3.05
CA ILE A 23 -9.87 -6.61 -1.71
C ILE A 23 -9.12 -5.47 -1.05
N ILE A 24 -9.86 -4.44 -0.63
CA ILE A 24 -9.32 -3.26 0.04
C ILE A 24 -10.02 -3.12 1.40
N VAL A 25 -9.27 -3.13 2.48
CA VAL A 25 -9.81 -2.89 3.83
C VAL A 25 -9.56 -1.45 4.21
N ASN A 26 -10.64 -0.68 4.37
CA ASN A 26 -10.61 0.73 4.75
C ASN A 26 -10.81 0.90 6.26
N TYR A 27 -10.05 1.81 6.87
CA TYR A 27 -10.27 2.28 8.24
C TYR A 27 -9.79 3.73 8.40
N ASN A 28 -10.74 4.69 8.39
CA ASN A 28 -10.50 6.13 8.58
C ASN A 28 -9.48 6.77 7.62
N VAL A 29 -9.49 6.35 6.34
CA VAL A 29 -8.60 6.90 5.29
C VAL A 29 -9.37 7.19 4.00
N LYS A 30 -10.51 7.86 4.12
CA LYS A 30 -11.49 8.13 3.07
C LYS A 30 -10.91 8.55 1.71
N TYR A 31 -10.03 9.52 1.68
CA TYR A 31 -9.48 10.04 0.42
C TYR A 31 -8.35 9.17 -0.15
N TYR A 32 -7.60 8.50 0.71
CA TYR A 32 -6.58 7.54 0.25
C TYR A 32 -7.22 6.30 -0.37
N VAL A 33 -8.28 5.77 0.24
CA VAL A 33 -9.00 4.62 -0.34
C VAL A 33 -9.66 4.97 -1.66
N ASP A 34 -10.19 6.19 -1.82
CA ASP A 34 -10.71 6.66 -3.12
C ASP A 34 -9.60 6.70 -4.18
N GLN A 35 -8.44 7.27 -3.85
CA GLN A 35 -7.28 7.29 -4.73
C GLN A 35 -6.81 5.87 -5.08
N CYS A 36 -6.78 4.97 -4.12
CA CYS A 36 -6.43 3.56 -4.34
C CYS A 36 -7.41 2.90 -5.32
N ILE A 37 -8.73 3.05 -5.10
CA ILE A 37 -9.77 2.53 -6.01
C ILE A 37 -9.58 3.08 -7.42
N ARG A 38 -9.33 4.37 -7.58
CA ARG A 38 -9.10 5.00 -8.89
C ARG A 38 -7.87 4.44 -9.59
N SER A 39 -6.78 4.24 -8.85
CA SER A 39 -5.57 3.63 -9.42
C SER A 39 -5.81 2.18 -9.87
N VAL A 40 -6.56 1.41 -9.09
CA VAL A 40 -6.99 0.04 -9.46
C VAL A 40 -7.86 0.06 -10.71
N LEU A 41 -8.87 0.94 -10.78
CA LEU A 41 -9.75 1.06 -11.95
C LEU A 41 -8.99 1.39 -13.23
N ARG A 42 -7.93 2.22 -13.15
CA ARG A 42 -7.05 2.50 -14.29
C ARG A 42 -6.12 1.33 -14.66
N ALA A 43 -5.69 0.57 -13.66
CA ALA A 43 -4.79 -0.56 -13.86
C ALA A 43 -5.53 -1.84 -14.33
N LEU A 44 -6.86 -1.87 -14.30
CA LEU A 44 -7.65 -3.01 -14.77
C LEU A 44 -7.73 -3.02 -16.30
N PRO A 45 -7.16 -4.03 -16.98
CA PRO A 45 -7.34 -4.18 -18.42
C PRO A 45 -8.84 -4.33 -18.77
N PRO A 46 -9.33 -3.67 -19.83
CA PRO A 46 -10.75 -3.71 -20.21
C PRO A 46 -11.33 -5.11 -20.44
N VAL A 47 -10.47 -6.06 -20.82
CA VAL A 47 -10.86 -7.45 -21.14
C VAL A 47 -10.73 -8.41 -19.94
N MET A 48 -10.20 -7.94 -18.80
CA MET A 48 -10.01 -8.78 -17.61
C MET A 48 -11.26 -8.76 -16.73
N PRO A 49 -11.97 -9.89 -16.56
CA PRO A 49 -13.08 -9.97 -15.61
C PRO A 49 -12.56 -9.79 -14.19
N ALA A 50 -12.91 -8.69 -13.57
CA ALA A 50 -12.45 -8.35 -12.21
C ALA A 50 -13.58 -7.77 -11.35
N GLU A 51 -13.46 -7.94 -10.04
CA GLU A 51 -14.29 -7.29 -9.03
C GLU A 51 -13.44 -6.57 -8.00
N ILE A 52 -13.97 -5.51 -7.42
CA ILE A 52 -13.36 -4.76 -6.33
C ILE A 52 -14.28 -4.85 -5.12
N ILE A 53 -13.76 -5.32 -3.99
CA ILE A 53 -14.50 -5.45 -2.73
C ILE A 53 -13.82 -4.56 -1.70
N VAL A 54 -14.49 -3.48 -1.33
CA VAL A 54 -14.03 -2.58 -0.26
C VAL A 54 -14.72 -2.99 1.03
N VAL A 55 -13.95 -3.35 2.05
CA VAL A 55 -14.49 -3.60 3.40
C VAL A 55 -14.18 -2.39 4.26
N ASP A 56 -15.22 -1.63 4.60
CA ASP A 56 -15.09 -0.58 5.60
C ASP A 56 -15.11 -1.20 6.99
N ASN A 57 -13.99 -1.11 7.68
CA ASN A 57 -13.78 -1.75 8.97
C ASN A 57 -14.18 -0.84 10.14
N HIS A 58 -15.41 -0.28 10.07
CA HIS A 58 -15.97 0.63 11.05
C HIS A 58 -15.28 2.01 11.09
N SER A 59 -15.20 2.68 9.94
CA SER A 59 -14.67 4.04 9.85
C SER A 59 -15.66 5.07 10.44
N GLY A 60 -15.11 6.06 11.11
CA GLY A 60 -15.88 7.19 11.66
C GLY A 60 -15.73 8.49 10.85
N ASP A 61 -15.06 8.45 9.69
CA ASP A 61 -14.74 9.61 8.85
C ASP A 61 -15.75 9.84 7.70
N GLY A 62 -16.87 9.09 7.66
CA GLY A 62 -17.86 9.14 6.60
C GLY A 62 -17.44 8.47 5.30
N SER A 63 -16.51 7.50 5.37
CA SER A 63 -16.01 6.75 4.20
C SER A 63 -17.12 6.01 3.45
N VAL A 64 -18.05 5.36 4.17
CA VAL A 64 -19.08 4.51 3.55
C VAL A 64 -20.02 5.33 2.69
N GLU A 65 -20.55 6.42 3.24
CA GLU A 65 -21.48 7.34 2.57
C GLU A 65 -20.79 7.99 1.35
N TYR A 66 -19.54 8.44 1.57
CA TYR A 66 -18.73 9.07 0.53
C TYR A 66 -18.48 8.12 -0.64
N LEU A 67 -17.96 6.91 -0.37
CA LEU A 67 -17.65 5.93 -1.42
C LEU A 67 -18.91 5.44 -2.14
N SER A 68 -20.03 5.25 -1.40
CA SER A 68 -21.31 4.83 -2.01
C SER A 68 -21.87 5.88 -2.96
N ALA A 69 -21.72 7.17 -2.64
CA ALA A 69 -22.10 8.27 -3.52
C ALA A 69 -21.15 8.40 -4.72
N ARG A 70 -19.85 8.18 -4.51
CA ARG A 70 -18.82 8.33 -5.52
C ARG A 70 -18.81 7.20 -6.55
N TYR A 71 -19.12 5.97 -6.11
CA TYR A 71 -19.11 4.76 -6.92
C TYR A 71 -20.51 4.09 -6.92
N PRO A 72 -21.53 4.73 -7.54
CA PRO A 72 -22.86 4.16 -7.61
C PRO A 72 -22.84 2.84 -8.39
N LYS A 73 -23.55 1.83 -7.89
CA LYS A 73 -23.56 0.47 -8.45
C LYS A 73 -23.95 0.43 -9.94
N ALA A 74 -24.75 1.39 -10.40
CA ALA A 74 -25.17 1.48 -11.80
C ALA A 74 -24.02 1.79 -12.75
N GLU A 75 -23.03 2.58 -12.29
CA GLU A 75 -21.86 2.98 -13.06
C GLU A 75 -20.65 2.06 -12.81
N TYR A 76 -20.56 1.52 -11.58
CA TYR A 76 -19.46 0.66 -11.13
C TYR A 76 -19.96 -0.70 -10.65
N PRO A 77 -20.56 -1.54 -11.53
CA PRO A 77 -21.16 -2.83 -11.13
C PRO A 77 -20.14 -3.82 -10.55
N MET A 78 -18.86 -3.67 -10.90
CA MET A 78 -17.77 -4.50 -10.39
C MET A 78 -17.33 -4.12 -8.97
N LEU A 79 -17.73 -2.96 -8.43
CA LEU A 79 -17.32 -2.49 -7.12
C LEU A 79 -18.42 -2.73 -6.09
N ARG A 80 -18.04 -3.34 -4.96
CA ARG A 80 -18.94 -3.58 -3.82
C ARG A 80 -18.31 -3.03 -2.54
N ILE A 81 -19.14 -2.39 -1.72
CA ILE A 81 -18.76 -1.89 -0.40
C ILE A 81 -19.45 -2.74 0.66
N ILE A 82 -18.69 -3.25 1.61
CA ILE A 82 -19.17 -4.01 2.77
C ILE A 82 -18.82 -3.21 4.02
N SER A 83 -19.82 -2.77 4.77
CA SER A 83 -19.61 -2.06 6.03
C SER A 83 -19.63 -3.02 7.20
N SER A 84 -18.68 -2.87 8.13
CA SER A 84 -18.60 -3.63 9.38
C SER A 84 -19.13 -2.81 10.55
N GLU A 85 -19.88 -3.45 11.45
CA GLU A 85 -20.44 -2.79 12.65
C GLU A 85 -19.38 -2.44 13.71
N ARG A 86 -18.17 -3.02 13.60
CA ARG A 86 -17.04 -2.79 14.51
C ARG A 86 -15.72 -3.03 13.80
N ASN A 87 -14.64 -2.47 14.34
CA ASN A 87 -13.29 -2.78 13.84
C ASN A 87 -12.90 -4.23 14.18
N LEU A 88 -12.84 -5.08 13.16
CA LEU A 88 -12.55 -6.51 13.26
C LEU A 88 -11.04 -6.82 13.20
N GLY A 89 -10.20 -5.82 12.92
CA GLY A 89 -8.80 -6.02 12.56
C GLY A 89 -8.63 -6.42 11.09
N PHE A 90 -7.38 -6.46 10.65
CA PHE A 90 -7.05 -6.64 9.23
C PHE A 90 -7.38 -8.04 8.70
N ALA A 91 -7.01 -9.08 9.44
CA ALA A 91 -7.21 -10.46 9.00
C ALA A 91 -8.69 -10.82 8.83
N ARG A 92 -9.53 -10.51 9.81
CA ARG A 92 -10.98 -10.82 9.76
C ARG A 92 -11.69 -10.02 8.67
N ALA A 93 -11.36 -8.72 8.54
CA ALA A 93 -11.97 -7.89 7.51
C ALA A 93 -11.64 -8.40 6.10
N ASN A 94 -10.39 -8.76 5.82
CA ASN A 94 -10.02 -9.41 4.56
C ASN A 94 -10.75 -10.74 4.35
N ASN A 95 -10.84 -11.59 5.37
CA ASN A 95 -11.50 -12.89 5.27
C ASN A 95 -12.97 -12.79 4.90
N ILE A 96 -13.68 -11.73 5.35
CA ILE A 96 -15.08 -11.47 4.93
C ILE A 96 -15.16 -11.32 3.41
N ALA A 97 -14.26 -10.55 2.82
CA ALA A 97 -14.23 -10.33 1.39
C ALA A 97 -13.72 -11.56 0.61
N ILE A 98 -12.66 -12.24 1.12
CA ILE A 98 -12.12 -13.46 0.48
C ILE A 98 -13.20 -14.54 0.35
N ARG A 99 -14.02 -14.76 1.38
CA ARG A 99 -15.12 -15.74 1.34
C ARG A 99 -16.18 -15.42 0.28
N GLN A 100 -16.30 -14.17 -0.12
CA GLN A 100 -17.26 -13.68 -1.12
C GLN A 100 -16.62 -13.45 -2.49
N SER A 101 -15.30 -13.57 -2.60
CA SER A 101 -14.55 -13.35 -3.82
C SER A 101 -14.74 -14.50 -4.81
N LYS A 102 -14.79 -14.16 -6.11
CA LYS A 102 -15.01 -15.09 -7.22
C LYS A 102 -13.78 -15.26 -8.11
N GLY A 103 -12.75 -14.44 -7.91
CA GLY A 103 -11.54 -14.42 -8.74
C GLY A 103 -10.70 -15.68 -8.61
N GLU A 104 -10.08 -16.10 -9.72
CA GLU A 104 -9.00 -17.09 -9.72
C GLU A 104 -7.82 -16.62 -8.89
N TYR A 105 -7.60 -15.31 -8.90
CA TYR A 105 -6.65 -14.62 -8.04
C TYR A 105 -7.36 -13.66 -7.08
N VAL A 106 -6.82 -13.53 -5.88
CA VAL A 106 -7.28 -12.60 -4.86
C VAL A 106 -6.14 -11.66 -4.51
N LEU A 107 -6.32 -10.37 -4.76
CA LEU A 107 -5.36 -9.33 -4.38
C LEU A 107 -5.80 -8.68 -3.07
N LEU A 108 -5.01 -8.82 -2.01
CA LEU A 108 -5.13 -7.99 -0.82
C LEU A 108 -4.34 -6.71 -1.06
N LEU A 109 -4.99 -5.56 -0.94
CA LEU A 109 -4.40 -4.25 -1.23
C LEU A 109 -4.70 -3.25 -0.11
N ASN A 110 -3.67 -2.59 0.39
CA ASN A 110 -3.87 -1.55 1.39
C ASN A 110 -4.56 -0.32 0.80
N PRO A 111 -5.42 0.37 1.56
CA PRO A 111 -6.19 1.52 1.10
C PRO A 111 -5.33 2.78 0.83
N ASP A 112 -4.10 2.81 1.34
CA ASP A 112 -3.11 3.88 1.20
C ASP A 112 -2.03 3.54 0.17
N THR A 113 -2.44 2.90 -0.96
CA THR A 113 -1.56 2.56 -2.09
C THR A 113 -2.00 3.22 -3.38
N ILE A 114 -1.05 3.44 -4.29
CA ILE A 114 -1.29 3.78 -5.70
C ILE A 114 -0.70 2.66 -6.55
N VAL A 115 -1.51 2.10 -7.44
CA VAL A 115 -1.12 1.03 -8.37
C VAL A 115 -0.85 1.65 -9.73
N GLY A 116 0.32 1.37 -10.34
CA GLY A 116 0.63 1.76 -11.72
C GLY A 116 -0.24 0.98 -12.72
N GLU A 117 -0.46 1.57 -13.90
CA GLU A 117 -1.44 1.09 -14.87
C GLU A 117 -1.18 -0.35 -15.35
N HIS A 118 0.08 -0.79 -15.47
CA HIS A 118 0.42 -2.15 -15.95
C HIS A 118 0.61 -3.19 -14.83
N VAL A 119 0.59 -2.77 -13.55
CA VAL A 119 0.94 -3.64 -12.42
C VAL A 119 0.03 -4.87 -12.31
N LEU A 120 -1.28 -4.70 -12.49
CA LEU A 120 -2.23 -5.80 -12.37
C LEU A 120 -2.08 -6.81 -13.51
N GLU A 121 -1.96 -6.33 -14.73
CA GLU A 121 -1.78 -7.19 -15.91
C GLU A 121 -0.49 -8.00 -15.81
N GLU A 122 0.63 -7.35 -15.47
CA GLU A 122 1.92 -8.02 -15.34
C GLU A 122 1.94 -9.03 -14.19
N SER A 123 1.31 -8.70 -13.07
CA SER A 123 1.18 -9.60 -11.93
C SER A 123 0.38 -10.86 -12.28
N ILE A 124 -0.75 -10.73 -12.98
CA ILE A 124 -1.56 -11.86 -13.42
C ILE A 124 -0.80 -12.70 -14.47
N ARG A 125 -0.19 -12.05 -15.46
CA ARG A 125 0.61 -12.72 -16.49
C ARG A 125 1.76 -13.52 -15.87
N PHE A 126 2.46 -12.95 -14.88
CA PHE A 126 3.52 -13.65 -14.17
C PHE A 126 2.99 -14.87 -13.43
N MET A 127 1.90 -14.72 -12.69
CA MET A 127 1.30 -15.84 -11.94
C MET A 127 0.74 -16.92 -12.86
N ASP A 128 0.18 -16.57 -14.02
CA ASP A 128 -0.27 -17.54 -15.02
C ASP A 128 0.89 -18.37 -15.60
N ALA A 129 2.06 -17.75 -15.77
CA ALA A 129 3.27 -18.43 -16.22
C ALA A 129 3.93 -19.30 -15.13
N HIS A 130 3.67 -19.00 -13.84
CA HIS A 130 4.26 -19.70 -12.69
C HIS A 130 3.17 -20.43 -11.90
N GLN A 131 2.81 -21.65 -12.34
CA GLN A 131 1.73 -22.46 -11.74
C GLN A 131 2.03 -22.90 -10.29
N ASP A 132 3.29 -22.91 -9.90
CA ASP A 132 3.79 -23.17 -8.55
C ASP A 132 3.70 -21.93 -7.63
N GLY A 133 3.38 -20.75 -8.20
CA GLY A 133 3.21 -19.51 -7.46
C GLY A 133 1.92 -19.51 -6.63
N GLY A 134 2.06 -19.38 -5.31
CA GLY A 134 0.93 -19.27 -4.37
C GLY A 134 0.64 -17.83 -3.98
N ALA A 135 1.69 -16.99 -3.85
CA ALA A 135 1.57 -15.57 -3.56
C ALA A 135 2.61 -14.74 -4.32
N LEU A 136 2.24 -13.52 -4.69
CA LEU A 136 3.09 -12.56 -5.36
C LEU A 136 3.02 -11.20 -4.68
N GLY A 137 4.18 -10.62 -4.40
CA GLY A 137 4.36 -9.23 -3.99
C GLY A 137 5.09 -8.43 -5.06
N VAL A 138 5.03 -7.10 -4.96
CA VAL A 138 5.62 -6.17 -5.94
C VAL A 138 6.59 -5.20 -5.28
N LYS A 139 7.33 -4.41 -6.07
CA LYS A 139 8.18 -3.33 -5.58
C LYS A 139 7.31 -2.23 -4.99
N MET A 140 7.35 -2.08 -3.68
CA MET A 140 6.70 -0.97 -3.01
C MET A 140 7.66 0.22 -2.92
N LEU A 141 7.20 1.37 -3.34
CA LEU A 141 7.91 2.65 -3.16
C LEU A 141 7.35 3.35 -1.93
N GLY A 142 8.24 3.92 -1.13
CA GLY A 142 7.84 4.94 -0.18
C GLY A 142 7.62 6.29 -0.86
N VAL A 143 7.04 7.23 -0.14
CA VAL A 143 6.70 8.57 -0.66
C VAL A 143 7.89 9.37 -1.18
N GLU A 144 9.12 9.02 -0.81
CA GLU A 144 10.36 9.62 -1.30
C GLU A 144 10.94 8.88 -2.53
N GLY A 145 10.21 7.94 -3.15
CA GLY A 145 10.65 7.17 -4.31
C GLY A 145 11.60 6.01 -4.01
N ASN A 146 12.03 5.85 -2.77
CA ASN A 146 12.91 4.75 -2.38
C ASN A 146 12.14 3.44 -2.27
N ALA A 147 12.73 2.36 -2.78
CA ALA A 147 12.15 1.03 -2.64
C ALA A 147 12.08 0.62 -1.15
N ALA A 148 10.90 0.22 -0.71
CA ALA A 148 10.67 -0.23 0.66
C ALA A 148 11.26 -1.62 0.86
N MET A 149 12.09 -1.77 1.88
CA MET A 149 12.76 -3.05 2.19
C MET A 149 11.78 -4.20 2.44
N GLU A 150 10.56 -3.88 2.83
CA GLU A 150 9.48 -4.84 3.08
C GLU A 150 8.90 -5.46 1.81
N SER A 151 9.26 -4.98 0.63
CA SER A 151 8.88 -5.60 -0.65
C SER A 151 9.39 -7.03 -0.79
N ARG A 152 10.50 -7.35 -0.13
CA ARG A 152 11.16 -8.66 -0.17
C ARG A 152 11.57 -9.04 1.24
N ARG A 153 10.97 -10.07 1.79
CA ARG A 153 11.26 -10.49 3.16
C ARG A 153 11.52 -11.99 3.25
N GLY A 154 12.48 -12.34 4.10
CA GLY A 154 12.68 -13.69 4.60
C GLY A 154 11.80 -13.95 5.84
N LEU A 155 11.57 -15.21 6.14
CA LEU A 155 10.85 -15.64 7.34
C LEU A 155 11.60 -15.21 8.60
N PRO A 156 10.89 -14.66 9.58
CA PRO A 156 11.49 -14.26 10.84
C PRO A 156 11.72 -15.48 11.74
N SER A 157 12.64 -16.39 11.33
CA SER A 157 13.11 -17.41 12.27
C SER A 157 13.72 -16.73 13.51
N PRO A 158 13.84 -17.40 14.66
CA PRO A 158 14.40 -16.80 15.86
C PRO A 158 15.77 -16.15 15.66
N LEU A 159 16.63 -16.80 14.88
CA LEU A 159 17.98 -16.29 14.57
C LEU A 159 17.93 -15.08 13.64
N VAL A 160 17.07 -15.11 12.61
CA VAL A 160 16.84 -13.98 11.69
C VAL A 160 16.26 -12.78 12.42
N ALA A 161 15.30 -13.01 13.32
CA ALA A 161 14.74 -11.97 14.17
C ALA A 161 15.79 -11.36 15.12
N PHE A 162 16.67 -12.19 15.68
CA PHE A 162 17.80 -11.72 16.48
C PHE A 162 18.74 -10.83 15.66
N TYR A 163 19.16 -11.24 14.46
CA TYR A 163 20.02 -10.43 13.59
C TYR A 163 19.38 -9.08 13.21
N LYS A 164 18.08 -9.07 12.97
CA LYS A 164 17.33 -7.83 12.73
C LYS A 164 17.36 -6.92 13.95
N MET A 165 17.08 -7.47 15.15
CA MET A 165 17.04 -6.73 16.40
C MET A 165 18.39 -6.10 16.75
N MET A 166 19.50 -6.84 16.49
CA MET A 166 20.88 -6.38 16.69
C MET A 166 21.38 -5.42 15.59
N GLY A 167 20.57 -5.14 14.57
CA GLY A 167 20.93 -4.24 13.47
C GLY A 167 21.86 -4.85 12.42
N PHE A 168 22.14 -6.15 12.48
CA PHE A 168 23.06 -6.82 11.54
C PHE A 168 22.54 -6.80 10.12
N CYS A 169 21.20 -6.89 9.92
CA CYS A 169 20.57 -6.76 8.61
C CYS A 169 20.89 -5.42 7.93
N ARG A 170 21.01 -4.35 8.73
CA ARG A 170 21.35 -3.00 8.22
C ARG A 170 22.85 -2.88 7.93
N ARG A 171 23.69 -3.53 8.75
CA ARG A 171 25.16 -3.44 8.62
C ARG A 171 25.68 -4.30 7.47
N TRP A 172 25.07 -5.46 7.22
CA TRP A 172 25.45 -6.43 6.18
C TRP A 172 24.24 -6.85 5.34
N PRO A 173 23.59 -5.92 4.59
CA PRO A 173 22.34 -6.20 3.88
C PRO A 173 22.50 -7.25 2.77
N LYS A 174 23.67 -7.34 2.14
CA LYS A 174 23.96 -8.32 1.07
C LYS A 174 24.35 -9.71 1.59
N SER A 175 24.53 -9.90 2.89
CA SER A 175 24.80 -11.21 3.47
C SER A 175 23.55 -12.08 3.45
N ARG A 176 23.66 -13.31 2.92
CA ARG A 176 22.55 -14.29 2.96
C ARG A 176 22.17 -14.72 4.39
N VAL A 177 23.10 -14.57 5.36
CA VAL A 177 22.85 -14.88 6.77
C VAL A 177 22.30 -13.67 7.51
N PHE A 178 23.04 -12.56 7.55
CA PHE A 178 22.67 -11.38 8.32
C PHE A 178 21.59 -10.52 7.63
N GLY A 179 21.61 -10.45 6.30
CA GLY A 179 20.64 -9.70 5.48
C GLY A 179 19.37 -10.47 5.14
N HIS A 180 19.19 -11.71 5.63
CA HIS A 180 18.11 -12.60 5.24
C HIS A 180 16.73 -12.01 5.50
N TYR A 181 16.54 -11.28 6.58
CA TYR A 181 15.24 -10.70 6.91
C TYR A 181 14.65 -9.80 5.79
N TYR A 182 15.48 -9.01 5.13
CA TYR A 182 15.07 -8.15 4.01
C TYR A 182 15.52 -8.69 2.65
N MET A 183 16.15 -9.85 2.63
CA MET A 183 16.71 -10.49 1.43
C MET A 183 17.49 -9.49 0.55
N GLY A 184 18.28 -8.61 1.19
CA GLY A 184 18.99 -7.52 0.53
C GLY A 184 20.08 -7.96 -0.45
N TYR A 185 20.33 -9.25 -0.57
CA TYR A 185 21.19 -9.88 -1.56
C TYR A 185 20.49 -10.16 -2.91
N LEU A 186 19.15 -10.02 -2.97
CA LEU A 186 18.38 -10.16 -4.21
C LEU A 186 18.43 -8.84 -5.00
N PRO A 187 18.47 -8.89 -6.35
CA PRO A 187 18.36 -7.69 -7.17
C PRO A 187 16.96 -7.06 -7.07
N TRP A 188 16.88 -5.74 -7.28
CA TRP A 188 15.60 -5.02 -7.22
C TRP A 188 14.81 -5.06 -8.52
N ASP A 189 15.48 -5.31 -9.63
CA ASP A 189 14.90 -5.13 -10.97
C ASP A 189 14.67 -6.47 -11.68
N GLU A 190 14.75 -7.58 -10.94
CA GLU A 190 14.49 -8.93 -11.43
C GLU A 190 13.45 -9.63 -10.55
N PRO A 191 12.57 -10.46 -11.14
CA PRO A 191 11.69 -11.33 -10.38
C PRO A 191 12.51 -12.30 -9.51
N ALA A 192 12.03 -12.59 -8.30
CA ALA A 192 12.73 -13.48 -7.40
C ALA A 192 11.76 -14.27 -6.52
N GLN A 193 12.17 -15.46 -6.09
CA GLN A 193 11.50 -16.16 -5.01
C GLN A 193 11.85 -15.48 -3.69
N ILE A 194 10.82 -15.21 -2.90
CA ILE A 194 10.93 -14.63 -1.55
C ILE A 194 10.18 -15.52 -0.55
N GLU A 195 10.36 -15.27 0.73
CA GLU A 195 9.68 -16.11 1.72
C GLU A 195 8.39 -15.47 2.24
N VAL A 196 8.34 -14.14 2.33
CA VAL A 196 7.19 -13.41 2.87
C VAL A 196 6.78 -12.28 1.93
N VAL A 197 5.53 -12.33 1.50
CA VAL A 197 4.87 -11.27 0.74
C VAL A 197 4.26 -10.24 1.70
N SER A 198 4.34 -8.96 1.38
CA SER A 198 3.74 -7.90 2.20
C SER A 198 2.23 -7.82 1.98
N GLY A 199 1.46 -7.70 3.08
CA GLY A 199 0.02 -7.48 3.02
C GLY A 199 -0.42 -6.16 2.35
N ALA A 200 0.52 -5.24 2.08
CA ALA A 200 0.20 -4.00 1.36
C ALA A 200 -0.15 -4.22 -0.12
N TYR A 201 0.45 -5.23 -0.75
CA TYR A 201 0.09 -5.79 -2.04
C TYR A 201 0.41 -7.29 -2.00
N CYS A 202 -0.61 -8.11 -1.90
CA CYS A 202 -0.46 -9.56 -1.81
C CYS A 202 -1.43 -10.23 -2.77
N LEU A 203 -0.95 -10.59 -3.98
CA LEU A 203 -1.73 -11.33 -4.96
C LEU A 203 -1.62 -12.82 -4.65
N LEU A 204 -2.75 -13.46 -4.40
CA LEU A 204 -2.86 -14.83 -3.96
C LEU A 204 -3.57 -15.70 -5.01
N ARG A 205 -3.04 -16.88 -5.29
CA ARG A 205 -3.76 -17.89 -6.06
C ARG A 205 -4.87 -18.50 -5.21
N LYS A 206 -6.11 -18.49 -5.70
CA LYS A 206 -7.27 -19.01 -4.95
C LYS A 206 -7.09 -20.47 -4.56
N ALA A 207 -6.55 -21.31 -5.46
CA ALA A 207 -6.23 -22.71 -5.16
C ALA A 207 -5.20 -22.89 -4.02
N ALA A 208 -4.26 -21.96 -3.89
CA ALA A 208 -3.33 -21.95 -2.74
C ALA A 208 -4.08 -21.62 -1.44
N LEU A 209 -4.94 -20.58 -1.45
CA LEU A 209 -5.79 -20.25 -0.29
C LEU A 209 -6.70 -21.41 0.11
N ASP A 210 -7.33 -22.09 -0.84
CA ASP A 210 -8.21 -23.23 -0.59
C ASP A 210 -7.45 -24.38 0.07
N LYS A 211 -6.15 -24.56 -0.25
CA LYS A 211 -5.29 -25.59 0.33
C LYS A 211 -4.76 -25.21 1.72
N VAL A 212 -4.33 -23.98 1.93
CA VAL A 212 -3.63 -23.58 3.16
C VAL A 212 -4.51 -22.84 4.16
N GLY A 213 -5.72 -22.46 3.77
CA GLY A 213 -6.67 -21.66 4.55
C GLY A 213 -6.45 -20.17 4.42
N LEU A 214 -7.39 -19.40 4.94
CA LEU A 214 -7.44 -17.93 4.87
C LEU A 214 -6.43 -17.30 5.85
N LEU A 215 -6.47 -15.96 5.97
CA LEU A 215 -5.71 -15.23 6.98
C LEU A 215 -6.08 -15.73 8.39
N ASP A 216 -5.10 -15.88 9.25
CA ASP A 216 -5.33 -16.33 10.62
C ASP A 216 -5.88 -15.19 11.47
N GLU A 217 -7.09 -15.39 12.01
CA GLU A 217 -7.86 -14.37 12.72
C GLU A 217 -7.39 -14.12 14.17
N ASP A 218 -6.41 -14.88 14.66
CA ASP A 218 -5.73 -14.56 15.92
C ASP A 218 -4.85 -13.32 15.80
N PHE A 219 -4.44 -12.95 14.57
CA PHE A 219 -3.75 -11.71 14.30
C PHE A 219 -4.76 -10.57 14.10
N PHE A 220 -4.76 -9.61 15.01
CA PHE A 220 -5.58 -8.40 14.82
C PHE A 220 -5.04 -7.52 13.70
N MET A 221 -3.72 -7.31 13.69
CA MET A 221 -2.98 -6.53 12.69
C MET A 221 -1.50 -6.91 12.80
N TYR A 222 -0.80 -6.99 11.67
CA TYR A 222 0.59 -7.43 11.52
C TYR A 222 0.80 -8.92 11.81
N GLY A 223 1.63 -9.54 11.02
CA GLY A 223 2.01 -10.96 11.16
C GLY A 223 1.09 -11.93 10.44
N GLU A 224 -0.13 -11.56 10.09
CA GLU A 224 -1.05 -12.34 9.27
C GLU A 224 -0.47 -12.62 7.87
N ASP A 225 0.27 -11.66 7.31
CA ASP A 225 0.98 -11.78 6.04
C ASP A 225 2.17 -12.75 6.14
N ILE A 226 2.90 -12.72 7.24
CA ILE A 226 4.01 -13.64 7.51
C ILE A 226 3.46 -15.07 7.71
N ASP A 227 2.39 -15.21 8.48
CA ASP A 227 1.74 -16.49 8.74
C ASP A 227 1.20 -17.11 7.45
N LEU A 228 0.46 -16.35 6.66
CA LEU A 228 -0.08 -16.84 5.39
C LEU A 228 1.04 -17.20 4.41
N SER A 229 2.05 -16.36 4.25
CA SER A 229 3.21 -16.64 3.40
C SER A 229 3.93 -17.93 3.82
N TYR A 230 4.09 -18.16 5.10
CA TYR A 230 4.69 -19.38 5.63
C TYR A 230 3.83 -20.63 5.34
N ARG A 231 2.50 -20.53 5.50
CA ARG A 231 1.59 -21.63 5.17
C ARG A 231 1.54 -21.93 3.68
N VAL A 232 1.63 -20.92 2.82
CA VAL A 232 1.75 -21.07 1.35
C VAL A 232 2.98 -21.89 1.00
N LEU A 233 4.17 -21.54 1.56
CA LEU A 233 5.41 -22.31 1.36
C LEU A 233 5.27 -23.75 1.88
N LYS A 234 4.71 -23.94 3.07
CA LYS A 234 4.44 -25.29 3.61
C LYS A 234 3.43 -26.09 2.79
N GLY A 235 2.53 -25.40 2.12
CA GLY A 235 1.57 -25.99 1.19
C GLY A 235 2.20 -26.47 -0.12
N GLY A 236 3.51 -26.27 -0.34
CA GLY A 236 4.22 -26.68 -1.54
C GLY A 236 4.11 -25.68 -2.70
N TYR A 237 3.69 -24.45 -2.41
CA TYR A 237 3.75 -23.33 -3.34
C TYR A 237 4.99 -22.46 -3.08
N HIS A 238 5.26 -21.53 -4.01
CA HIS A 238 6.30 -20.51 -3.86
C HIS A 238 5.70 -19.11 -3.72
N ASN A 239 6.40 -18.25 -3.00
CA ASN A 239 6.12 -16.83 -2.93
C ASN A 239 7.10 -16.08 -3.83
N TYR A 240 6.59 -15.14 -4.62
CA TYR A 240 7.36 -14.40 -5.60
C TYR A 240 7.36 -12.90 -5.35
N TYR A 241 8.41 -12.25 -5.80
CA TYR A 241 8.55 -10.81 -5.94
C TYR A 241 8.62 -10.46 -7.42
N LEU A 242 7.84 -9.47 -7.85
CA LEU A 242 7.87 -8.92 -9.20
C LEU A 242 8.32 -7.45 -9.15
N PRO A 243 9.24 -6.97 -10.01
CA PRO A 243 9.78 -5.61 -9.95
C PRO A 243 8.89 -4.51 -10.55
N VAL A 244 7.57 -4.73 -10.62
CA VAL A 244 6.59 -3.68 -10.96
C VAL A 244 6.27 -2.85 -9.73
N SER A 245 6.00 -1.56 -9.89
CA SER A 245 6.01 -0.62 -8.78
C SER A 245 4.63 -0.14 -8.37
N ILE A 246 4.42 -0.05 -7.05
CA ILE A 246 3.31 0.66 -6.43
C ILE A 246 3.86 1.71 -5.46
N LEU A 247 3.11 2.79 -5.22
CA LEU A 247 3.35 3.65 -4.06
C LEU A 247 2.61 3.10 -2.84
N HIS A 248 3.23 3.18 -1.67
CA HIS A 248 2.59 2.91 -0.39
C HIS A 248 2.89 4.06 0.57
N TYR A 249 1.90 4.89 0.87
CA TYR A 249 2.05 6.04 1.77
C TYR A 249 2.50 5.64 3.17
N LYS A 250 2.12 4.45 3.61
CA LYS A 250 2.60 3.76 4.83
C LYS A 250 2.32 4.51 6.13
N GLY A 251 1.21 4.19 6.72
CA GLY A 251 0.88 4.60 8.09
C GLY A 251 -0.20 5.64 8.20
N GLU A 252 -0.96 5.86 7.13
CA GLU A 252 -2.11 6.77 7.16
C GLU A 252 -3.21 6.26 8.12
N SER A 253 -3.41 4.95 8.19
CA SER A 253 -4.36 4.31 9.11
C SER A 253 -3.79 3.98 10.50
N THR A 254 -2.48 4.19 10.76
CA THR A 254 -1.85 3.76 12.03
C THR A 254 -0.66 4.61 12.44
N GLU A 255 -0.74 5.30 13.58
CA GLU A 255 0.40 5.99 14.19
C GLU A 255 1.42 5.00 14.77
N LYS A 256 2.59 4.89 14.12
CA LYS A 256 3.68 3.97 14.50
C LYS A 256 4.36 4.30 15.83
N SER A 257 4.16 5.50 16.37
CA SER A 257 4.75 5.97 17.63
C SER A 257 3.93 5.58 18.86
N SER A 258 2.72 5.02 18.68
CA SER A 258 1.85 4.70 19.80
C SER A 258 2.29 3.42 20.52
N PHE A 259 2.13 3.41 21.84
CA PHE A 259 2.30 2.20 22.68
C PHE A 259 1.49 1.01 22.14
N ARG A 260 0.27 1.29 21.65
CA ARG A 260 -0.62 0.29 21.05
C ARG A 260 0.01 -0.39 19.83
N TYR A 261 0.66 0.38 18.94
CA TYR A 261 1.37 -0.17 17.78
C TYR A 261 2.48 -1.14 18.19
N VAL A 262 3.32 -0.73 19.14
CA VAL A 262 4.44 -1.55 19.64
C VAL A 262 3.91 -2.84 20.23
N HIS A 263 2.86 -2.75 21.06
CA HIS A 263 2.23 -3.93 21.69
C HIS A 263 1.69 -4.92 20.65
N VAL A 264 0.83 -4.44 19.73
CA VAL A 264 0.20 -5.29 18.69
C VAL A 264 1.24 -5.95 17.78
N PHE A 265 2.29 -5.21 17.39
CA PHE A 265 3.37 -5.76 16.57
C PHE A 265 4.13 -6.91 17.26
N TYR A 266 4.50 -6.73 18.51
CA TYR A 266 5.21 -7.79 19.25
C TYR A 266 4.31 -8.95 19.64
N GLU A 267 3.05 -8.69 19.96
CA GLU A 267 2.05 -9.73 20.19
C GLU A 267 1.89 -10.62 18.95
N ALA A 268 1.78 -10.02 17.78
CA ALA A 268 1.75 -10.74 16.50
C ALA A 268 2.98 -11.66 16.31
N MET A 269 4.17 -11.16 16.62
CA MET A 269 5.38 -12.00 16.59
C MET A 269 5.30 -13.17 17.57
N LEU A 270 4.80 -12.95 18.78
CA LEU A 270 4.64 -14.03 19.77
C LEU A 270 3.63 -15.08 19.33
N ILE A 271 2.52 -14.67 18.72
CA ILE A 271 1.51 -15.56 18.11
C ILE A 271 2.18 -16.42 17.03
N PHE A 272 2.92 -15.81 16.11
CA PHE A 272 3.62 -16.51 15.04
C PHE A 272 4.61 -17.56 15.59
N PHE A 273 5.47 -17.18 16.53
CA PHE A 273 6.42 -18.12 17.13
C PHE A 273 5.75 -19.25 17.88
N ARG A 274 4.68 -18.97 18.63
CA ARG A 274 3.92 -19.99 19.35
C ARG A 274 3.30 -21.03 18.41
N LYS A 275 2.77 -20.58 17.25
CA LYS A 275 2.12 -21.45 16.28
C LYS A 275 3.12 -22.30 15.48
N HIS A 276 4.22 -21.72 15.07
CA HIS A 276 5.12 -22.34 14.10
C HIS A 276 6.45 -22.88 14.68
N TYR A 277 6.82 -22.45 15.89
CA TYR A 277 8.08 -22.83 16.56
C TYR A 277 7.84 -23.31 18.00
N SER A 278 6.77 -24.08 18.25
CA SER A 278 6.31 -24.49 19.58
C SER A 278 7.36 -25.24 20.41
N GLY A 279 8.25 -26.04 19.81
CA GLY A 279 9.33 -26.75 20.50
C GLY A 279 10.45 -25.83 21.03
N MET A 280 10.55 -24.58 20.59
CA MET A 280 11.58 -23.62 20.98
C MET A 280 11.04 -22.40 21.73
N SER A 281 9.73 -22.37 22.02
CA SER A 281 9.01 -21.16 22.45
C SER A 281 9.49 -20.56 23.77
N LEU A 282 9.94 -21.36 24.72
CA LEU A 282 10.40 -20.87 26.04
C LEU A 282 11.74 -20.13 25.97
N PHE A 283 12.69 -20.61 25.16
CA PHE A 283 13.99 -19.97 24.99
C PHE A 283 13.93 -18.64 24.23
N PHE A 284 12.98 -18.49 23.28
CA PHE A 284 12.89 -17.30 22.44
C PHE A 284 11.80 -16.32 22.90
N SER A 285 10.75 -16.80 23.58
CA SER A 285 9.71 -15.92 24.10
C SER A 285 10.21 -15.02 25.24
N PHE A 286 11.18 -15.48 26.04
CA PHE A 286 11.72 -14.69 27.15
C PHE A 286 12.50 -13.46 26.68
N PRO A 287 13.53 -13.57 25.78
CA PRO A 287 14.24 -12.38 25.25
C PRO A 287 13.31 -11.43 24.49
N ILE A 288 12.32 -11.96 23.75
CA ILE A 288 11.36 -11.13 23.02
C ILE A 288 10.45 -10.38 24.01
N LYS A 289 9.93 -11.04 25.04
CA LYS A 289 9.15 -10.37 26.09
C LYS A 289 9.96 -9.27 26.80
N VAL A 290 11.20 -9.57 27.15
CA VAL A 290 12.11 -8.58 27.76
C VAL A 290 12.32 -7.39 26.82
N ALA A 291 12.54 -7.63 25.51
CA ALA A 291 12.70 -6.55 24.54
C ALA A 291 11.40 -5.73 24.36
N ILE A 292 10.22 -6.35 24.41
CA ILE A 292 8.92 -5.68 24.38
C ILE A 292 8.79 -4.76 25.57
N TYR A 293 8.97 -5.29 26.79
CA TYR A 293 8.82 -4.50 28.01
C TYR A 293 9.86 -3.38 28.11
N ALA A 294 11.10 -3.64 27.68
CA ALA A 294 12.15 -2.61 27.63
C ALA A 294 11.77 -1.48 26.66
N LYS A 295 11.34 -1.80 25.45
CA LYS A 295 10.89 -0.78 24.47
C LYS A 295 9.62 -0.06 24.93
N ALA A 296 8.67 -0.79 25.49
CA ALA A 296 7.47 -0.19 26.07
C ALA A 296 7.82 0.80 27.21
N SER A 297 8.74 0.43 28.07
CA SER A 297 9.22 1.32 29.16
C SER A 297 9.91 2.55 28.63
N VAL A 298 10.75 2.41 27.59
CA VAL A 298 11.39 3.56 26.92
C VAL A 298 10.35 4.48 26.27
N ALA A 299 9.35 3.92 25.59
CA ALA A 299 8.26 4.69 24.98
C ALA A 299 7.41 5.41 26.04
N LEU A 300 7.10 4.76 27.16
CA LEU A 300 6.39 5.35 28.29
C LEU A 300 7.21 6.50 28.93
N MET A 301 8.50 6.29 29.15
CA MET A 301 9.39 7.35 29.66
C MET A 301 9.47 8.54 28.70
N GLY A 302 9.51 8.28 27.39
CA GLY A 302 9.44 9.32 26.35
C GLY A 302 8.15 10.14 26.45
N MET A 303 6.99 9.47 26.50
CA MET A 303 5.68 10.13 26.63
C MET A 303 5.52 10.88 27.95
N MET A 304 6.03 10.32 29.06
CA MET A 304 6.03 11.02 30.36
C MET A 304 6.93 12.26 30.32
N SER A 305 8.12 12.15 29.73
CA SER A 305 9.03 13.24 29.49
C SER A 305 8.40 14.36 28.66
N GLU A 306 7.68 14.02 27.58
CA GLU A 306 6.95 15.00 26.75
C GLU A 306 5.80 15.67 27.53
N ARG A 307 5.03 14.91 28.31
CA ARG A 307 3.97 15.47 29.16
C ARG A 307 4.54 16.42 30.22
N VAL A 308 5.63 16.03 30.86
CA VAL A 308 6.33 16.89 31.88
C VAL A 308 6.90 18.14 31.19
N ARG A 309 7.53 18.02 30.01
CA ARG A 309 7.99 19.16 29.23
C ARG A 309 6.87 20.11 28.86
N LYS A 310 5.74 19.60 28.38
CA LYS A 310 4.54 20.39 28.06
C LYS A 310 3.99 21.09 29.31
N SER A 311 3.92 20.42 30.46
CA SER A 311 3.45 21.02 31.72
C SER A 311 4.40 22.08 32.27
N LEU A 312 5.69 22.02 31.95
CA LEU A 312 6.70 22.99 32.28
C LEU A 312 6.84 24.13 31.25
N GLY A 313 5.96 24.21 30.27
CA GLY A 313 5.96 25.25 29.23
C GLY A 313 7.07 25.12 28.18
N PHE A 314 7.79 24.00 28.14
CA PHE A 314 8.73 23.75 27.06
C PHE A 314 7.98 23.27 25.83
N PHE A 315 8.00 24.08 24.78
CA PHE A 315 7.53 23.61 23.46
C PHE A 315 8.42 22.44 23.02
N VAL A 316 7.84 21.25 22.92
CA VAL A 316 8.46 20.18 22.17
C VAL A 316 8.33 20.62 20.71
N LYS A 317 9.46 20.92 20.09
CA LYS A 317 9.53 21.18 18.66
C LYS A 317 9.05 19.90 17.98
N GLY A 318 7.75 19.84 17.67
CA GLY A 318 7.26 18.83 16.72
C GLY A 318 8.11 19.01 15.47
N ASP A 319 8.46 17.93 14.82
CA ASP A 319 9.26 17.95 13.59
C ASP A 319 8.38 18.49 12.43
N VAL A 320 7.74 19.64 12.65
CA VAL A 320 6.96 20.39 11.66
C VAL A 320 7.97 21.16 10.83
N ARG A 321 8.49 20.50 9.82
CA ARG A 321 9.32 21.15 8.82
C ARG A 321 8.45 22.06 7.98
N PRO A 322 8.94 23.21 7.56
CA PRO A 322 8.26 24.00 6.54
C PRO A 322 8.02 23.15 5.32
N GLN A 323 6.83 23.26 4.75
CA GLN A 323 6.45 22.53 3.55
C GLN A 323 6.46 23.48 2.35
N ARG A 324 6.98 22.99 1.21
CA ARG A 324 6.90 23.63 -0.10
C ARG A 324 6.15 22.68 -1.03
N PHE A 325 5.38 23.23 -1.94
CA PHE A 325 4.61 22.49 -2.91
C PHE A 325 5.07 22.84 -4.33
N VAL A 326 5.24 21.84 -5.17
CA VAL A 326 5.50 21.98 -6.59
C VAL A 326 4.34 21.31 -7.32
N PHE A 327 3.47 22.10 -7.93
CA PHE A 327 2.32 21.62 -8.68
C PHE A 327 2.69 21.42 -10.13
N VAL A 328 2.45 20.21 -10.65
CA VAL A 328 2.85 19.77 -11.99
C VAL A 328 1.64 19.24 -12.73
N GLY A 329 1.17 19.94 -13.77
CA GLY A 329 -0.03 19.48 -14.48
C GLY A 329 -0.59 20.46 -15.50
N THR A 330 -1.87 20.26 -15.79
CA THR A 330 -2.66 21.10 -16.71
C THR A 330 -2.94 22.48 -16.12
N GLN A 331 -3.25 23.46 -17.00
CA GLN A 331 -3.59 24.81 -16.54
C GLN A 331 -4.77 24.81 -15.56
N GLY A 332 -5.81 24.00 -15.84
CA GLY A 332 -6.98 23.90 -14.94
C GLY A 332 -6.64 23.37 -13.56
N MET A 333 -5.77 22.35 -13.46
CA MET A 333 -5.23 21.86 -12.19
C MET A 333 -4.44 22.95 -11.47
N LEU A 334 -3.56 23.66 -12.19
CA LEU A 334 -2.72 24.70 -11.58
C LEU A 334 -3.54 25.85 -11.02
N ASP A 335 -4.61 26.25 -11.71
CA ASP A 335 -5.50 27.33 -11.25
C ASP A 335 -6.28 26.88 -9.98
N ALA A 336 -6.82 25.66 -9.96
CA ALA A 336 -7.49 25.11 -8.78
C ALA A 336 -6.51 24.95 -7.59
N CYS A 337 -5.30 24.46 -7.85
CA CYS A 337 -4.28 24.32 -6.79
C CYS A 337 -3.81 25.70 -6.26
N ARG A 338 -3.84 26.75 -7.09
CA ARG A 338 -3.51 28.12 -6.63
C ARG A 338 -4.53 28.60 -5.61
N GLU A 339 -5.83 28.39 -5.84
CA GLU A 339 -6.87 28.75 -4.88
C GLU A 339 -6.69 28.01 -3.53
N ILE A 340 -6.33 26.71 -3.59
CA ILE A 340 -6.03 25.92 -2.38
C ILE A 340 -4.77 26.45 -1.69
N ALA A 341 -3.70 26.73 -2.46
CA ALA A 341 -2.44 27.24 -1.91
C ALA A 341 -2.62 28.59 -1.21
N ASP A 342 -3.38 29.49 -1.80
CA ASP A 342 -3.71 30.79 -1.22
C ASP A 342 -4.52 30.65 0.09
N LYS A 343 -5.54 29.77 0.06
CA LYS A 343 -6.40 29.49 1.24
C LYS A 343 -5.59 28.95 2.44
N PHE A 344 -4.62 28.07 2.18
CA PHE A 344 -3.80 27.46 3.21
C PHE A 344 -2.43 28.14 3.42
N CYS A 345 -2.16 29.25 2.73
CA CYS A 345 -0.89 30.00 2.77
C CYS A 345 0.33 29.09 2.49
N LEU A 346 0.24 28.26 1.45
CA LEU A 346 1.30 27.33 1.07
C LEU A 346 2.39 28.04 0.26
N GLU A 347 3.64 27.70 0.50
CA GLU A 347 4.75 28.05 -0.40
C GLU A 347 4.67 27.15 -1.65
N ALA A 348 4.35 27.73 -2.81
CA ALA A 348 3.98 26.98 -4.00
C ALA A 348 4.71 27.43 -5.26
N GLU A 349 5.12 26.46 -6.08
CA GLU A 349 5.60 26.63 -7.45
C GLU A 349 4.67 25.90 -8.42
N TYR A 350 4.58 26.37 -9.65
CA TYR A 350 3.64 25.86 -10.65
C TYR A 350 4.39 25.55 -11.94
N VAL A 351 4.34 24.29 -12.35
CA VAL A 351 4.97 23.77 -13.56
C VAL A 351 3.88 23.30 -14.51
N LYS A 352 3.66 24.05 -15.58
CA LYS A 352 2.71 23.68 -16.62
C LYS A 352 3.34 22.62 -17.54
N LEU A 353 2.65 21.51 -17.73
CA LEU A 353 3.02 20.52 -18.73
C LEU A 353 2.70 21.08 -20.12
N GLY A 354 3.65 20.95 -21.04
CA GLY A 354 3.45 21.33 -22.44
C GLY A 354 2.39 20.45 -23.06
N ALA A 355 1.25 21.03 -23.45
CA ALA A 355 0.38 20.40 -24.39
C ALA A 355 1.07 20.51 -25.76
N GLU A 356 1.50 19.44 -26.39
CA GLU A 356 1.53 19.41 -27.85
C GLU A 356 0.09 19.62 -28.31
N GLU A 357 -0.13 20.71 -29.08
CA GLU A 357 -1.40 20.98 -29.73
C GLU A 357 -1.66 19.89 -30.79
N SER A 358 -2.07 18.70 -30.36
CA SER A 358 -2.71 17.75 -31.27
C SER A 358 -4.19 18.09 -31.32
N GLY A 359 -4.55 18.90 -32.33
CA GLY A 359 -5.94 19.12 -32.69
C GLY A 359 -6.61 17.82 -33.13
N ALA A 360 -7.26 17.18 -32.21
CA ALA A 360 -8.26 16.15 -32.47
C ALA A 360 -9.32 16.23 -31.36
N GLU A 361 -10.46 16.82 -31.71
CA GLU A 361 -11.69 16.68 -30.95
C GLU A 361 -12.13 15.22 -30.94
N GLY A 362 -12.29 14.64 -29.77
CA GLY A 362 -13.06 13.42 -29.55
C GLY A 362 -12.23 12.18 -29.19
N SER A 363 -12.35 11.78 -27.97
CA SER A 363 -12.09 10.48 -27.35
C SER A 363 -11.28 10.59 -26.08
N MET A 364 -11.68 9.81 -25.08
CA MET A 364 -11.10 9.65 -23.74
C MET A 364 -9.60 9.98 -23.69
N THR A 365 -9.26 10.93 -22.85
CA THR A 365 -7.89 11.44 -22.64
C THR A 365 -6.94 10.28 -22.34
N GLU A 366 -6.08 9.94 -23.31
CA GLU A 366 -4.87 9.17 -23.03
C GLU A 366 -4.06 9.99 -22.02
N SER A 367 -3.80 9.39 -20.86
CA SER A 367 -2.98 10.01 -19.83
C SER A 367 -1.55 10.18 -20.35
N LEU A 368 -0.93 11.34 -20.08
CA LEU A 368 0.45 11.63 -20.47
C LEU A 368 1.41 10.60 -19.85
N GLY A 369 2.26 10.03 -20.68
CA GLY A 369 3.26 9.05 -20.28
C GLY A 369 4.49 9.64 -19.60
N ALA A 370 5.50 8.80 -19.36
CA ALA A 370 6.73 9.17 -18.64
C ALA A 370 7.54 10.28 -19.32
N ASP A 371 7.46 10.40 -20.64
CA ASP A 371 8.22 11.36 -21.44
C ASP A 371 7.91 12.83 -21.07
N CYS A 372 6.68 13.11 -20.64
CA CYS A 372 6.29 14.47 -20.22
C CYS A 372 6.97 14.94 -18.93
N LEU A 373 7.58 14.03 -18.16
CA LEU A 373 8.24 14.31 -16.88
C LEU A 373 9.78 14.21 -16.95
N GLU A 374 10.37 13.89 -18.12
CA GLU A 374 11.81 13.71 -18.24
C GLU A 374 12.62 14.95 -17.88
N ASP A 375 12.15 16.12 -18.29
CA ASP A 375 12.81 17.40 -18.01
C ASP A 375 12.44 18.03 -16.66
N LEU A 376 11.53 17.39 -15.90
CA LEU A 376 11.09 17.93 -14.62
C LEU A 376 12.21 17.82 -13.56
N LYS A 377 12.81 18.95 -13.24
CA LYS A 377 13.83 19.07 -12.18
C LYS A 377 13.23 19.79 -10.98
N VAL A 378 13.18 19.09 -9.85
CA VAL A 378 12.76 19.66 -8.57
C VAL A 378 13.98 19.82 -7.69
N GLU A 379 14.28 21.02 -7.25
CA GLU A 379 15.38 21.25 -6.30
C GLU A 379 14.93 20.88 -4.88
N ALA A 380 15.74 20.07 -4.19
CA ALA A 380 15.50 19.72 -2.80
C ALA A 380 16.24 20.73 -1.90
N GLU A 381 15.49 21.43 -1.06
CA GLU A 381 16.06 22.25 0.01
C GLU A 381 16.39 21.38 1.24
N SER A 382 17.47 21.69 1.93
CA SER A 382 17.98 20.82 3.02
C SER A 382 17.11 20.83 4.28
N ASP A 383 16.24 21.82 4.44
CA ASP A 383 15.44 22.08 5.63
C ASP A 383 13.93 22.06 5.41
N LYS A 384 13.47 22.04 4.15
CA LYS A 384 12.05 22.01 3.79
C LYS A 384 11.63 20.66 3.22
N LEU A 385 10.39 20.25 3.52
CA LEU A 385 9.73 19.11 2.89
C LEU A 385 9.07 19.59 1.60
N CYS A 386 9.49 19.04 0.45
CA CYS A 386 8.94 19.38 -0.86
C CYS A 386 7.90 18.32 -1.27
N ASN A 387 6.66 18.73 -1.42
CA ASN A 387 5.59 17.89 -1.97
C ASN A 387 5.44 18.18 -3.46
N VAL A 388 5.77 17.22 -4.32
CA VAL A 388 5.55 17.30 -5.77
C VAL A 388 4.18 16.73 -6.07
N VAL A 389 3.25 17.60 -6.41
CA VAL A 389 1.84 17.27 -6.60
C VAL A 389 1.54 17.20 -8.09
N PHE A 390 1.24 15.99 -8.55
CA PHE A 390 0.92 15.72 -9.95
C PHE A 390 -0.58 15.78 -10.22
N ASP A 391 -0.93 16.19 -11.44
CA ASP A 391 -2.29 16.12 -11.97
C ASP A 391 -2.68 14.65 -12.24
N ALA A 392 -3.41 14.05 -11.31
CA ALA A 392 -3.81 12.65 -11.41
C ALA A 392 -4.85 12.39 -12.51
N ASP A 393 -5.44 13.41 -13.11
CA ASP A 393 -6.38 13.25 -14.20
C ASP A 393 -5.69 13.31 -15.57
N ALA A 394 -4.52 13.95 -15.65
CA ALA A 394 -3.74 14.13 -16.88
C ALA A 394 -2.51 13.22 -16.98
N ILE A 395 -1.88 12.87 -15.88
CA ILE A 395 -0.65 12.06 -15.83
C ILE A 395 -0.97 10.65 -15.35
N SER A 396 -0.35 9.64 -15.97
CA SER A 396 -0.49 8.26 -15.50
C SER A 396 0.21 8.06 -14.14
N TYR A 397 -0.35 7.20 -13.30
CA TYR A 397 0.28 6.84 -12.03
C TYR A 397 1.65 6.18 -12.26
N GLU A 398 1.79 5.39 -13.31
CA GLU A 398 3.06 4.76 -13.68
C GLU A 398 4.14 5.82 -13.99
N ALA A 399 3.81 6.86 -14.78
CA ALA A 399 4.73 7.95 -15.05
C ALA A 399 5.18 8.68 -13.77
N MET A 400 4.25 8.93 -12.85
CA MET A 400 4.56 9.53 -11.54
C MET A 400 5.52 8.65 -10.73
N LEU A 401 5.24 7.33 -10.67
CA LEU A 401 6.06 6.36 -9.93
C LEU A 401 7.45 6.21 -10.55
N ASP A 402 7.54 6.18 -11.86
CA ASP A 402 8.81 6.12 -12.59
C ASP A 402 9.65 7.37 -12.37
N TRP A 403 9.03 8.56 -12.43
CA TRP A 403 9.72 9.80 -12.12
C TRP A 403 10.28 9.79 -10.70
N MET A 404 9.50 9.34 -9.70
CA MET A 404 9.95 9.21 -8.33
C MET A 404 11.09 8.22 -8.17
N GLN A 405 11.05 7.08 -8.86
CA GLN A 405 12.12 6.07 -8.81
C GLN A 405 13.43 6.57 -9.43
N ARG A 406 13.35 7.35 -10.53
CA ARG A 406 14.53 7.95 -11.18
C ARG A 406 15.12 9.11 -10.38
N ASN A 407 14.30 9.75 -9.53
CA ASN A 407 14.66 10.92 -8.74
C ASN A 407 14.48 10.74 -7.22
N PRO A 408 14.97 9.64 -6.61
CA PRO A 408 14.78 9.42 -5.18
C PRO A 408 15.57 10.47 -4.39
N ARG A 409 14.86 11.36 -3.71
CA ARG A 409 15.47 12.44 -2.94
C ARG A 409 14.87 12.49 -1.55
N LYS A 410 15.73 12.61 -0.55
CA LYS A 410 15.31 12.85 0.81
C LYS A 410 14.55 14.19 0.87
N LEU A 411 13.40 14.20 1.56
CA LEU A 411 12.52 15.36 1.69
C LEU A 411 11.78 15.79 0.41
N VAL A 412 11.80 14.99 -0.66
CA VAL A 412 10.91 15.17 -1.80
C VAL A 412 9.88 14.06 -1.75
N GLN A 413 8.60 14.40 -1.71
CA GLN A 413 7.51 13.44 -1.58
C GLN A 413 6.51 13.58 -2.72
N LEU A 414 5.93 12.45 -3.14
CA LEU A 414 4.86 12.43 -4.13
C LEU A 414 3.54 12.82 -3.49
N GLY A 415 2.84 13.74 -4.14
CA GLY A 415 1.44 14.05 -3.93
C GLY A 415 0.66 13.98 -5.22
N THR A 416 -0.66 14.00 -5.13
CA THR A 416 -1.55 14.04 -6.28
C THR A 416 -2.66 15.04 -6.06
N TYR A 417 -3.12 15.63 -7.15
CA TYR A 417 -4.37 16.38 -7.20
C TYR A 417 -5.35 15.64 -8.11
N CYS A 418 -6.59 15.61 -7.73
CA CYS A 418 -7.67 15.09 -8.55
C CYS A 418 -8.78 16.14 -8.65
N GLN A 419 -9.09 16.55 -9.87
CA GLN A 419 -10.09 17.57 -10.14
C GLN A 419 -11.48 17.15 -9.63
N ALA A 420 -11.83 15.90 -9.82
CA ALA A 420 -13.12 15.36 -9.38
C ALA A 420 -13.29 15.33 -7.84
N LEU A 421 -12.21 15.43 -7.08
CA LEU A 421 -12.21 15.55 -5.62
C LEU A 421 -12.03 17.00 -5.16
N GLY A 422 -11.38 17.85 -5.96
CA GLY A 422 -10.93 19.16 -5.54
C GLY A 422 -9.95 19.09 -4.37
N LYS A 423 -9.14 18.01 -4.29
CA LYS A 423 -8.26 17.72 -3.16
C LYS A 423 -6.84 17.45 -3.59
N ILE A 424 -5.90 17.96 -2.80
CA ILE A 424 -4.48 17.60 -2.84
C ILE A 424 -4.26 16.51 -1.80
N ILE A 425 -3.76 15.35 -2.22
CA ILE A 425 -3.44 14.22 -1.35
C ILE A 425 -1.92 14.10 -1.29
N VAL A 426 -1.37 14.27 -0.10
CA VAL A 426 0.06 14.07 0.20
C VAL A 426 0.20 13.13 1.39
N CYS A 427 1.42 12.73 1.72
CA CYS A 427 1.66 11.90 2.90
C CYS A 427 1.20 12.62 4.17
N ARG A 428 0.28 12.01 4.91
CA ARG A 428 -0.30 12.45 6.18
C ARG A 428 -1.16 13.71 6.11
N ASP A 429 -1.51 14.18 4.90
CA ASP A 429 -2.36 15.37 4.79
C ASP A 429 -3.23 15.34 3.54
N VAL A 430 -4.41 15.93 3.64
CA VAL A 430 -5.35 16.14 2.53
C VAL A 430 -5.86 17.57 2.59
N LEU A 431 -5.53 18.34 1.57
CA LEU A 431 -5.85 19.77 1.48
C LEU A 431 -6.95 20.05 0.44
N GLY A 432 -7.75 21.10 0.70
CA GLY A 432 -8.79 21.53 -0.23
C GLY A 432 -10.21 21.56 0.34
#